data_4eb37199b5df3450918cea5b56c04fdc
#
_entry.id   4eb37199b5df3450918cea5b56c04fdc
#
_cell.length_a   1.000
_cell.length_b   1.000
_cell.length_c   1.000
_cell.angle_alpha   90.00
_cell.angle_beta   90.00
_cell.angle_gamma   90.00
#
_symmetry.space_group_name_H-M   'P 1'
#
loop_
_entity.id
_entity.type
_entity.pdbx_description
1 polymer ?
#
loop_
_entity_poly.entity_id
_entity_poly.type
_entity_poly.pdbx_seq_one_letter_code
_entity_poly.pdbx_strand_id
1 'polypeptide(L)'
;MLPMPQKSSSRPTVSTIARDLGISPATVSYALNDKPGVGAATRQRVLEHAREVGWTPHSGAQALRRGRSGNIGLVLVRDPEEVSREPFYASVTAGIESATSAHGYELLIRFVGGGEEHEIDVFRAWAHRRRVDGVVLLDLASDDHRPAVLEALGLDFAVLGHYEGPEDFVRVSTAEPEDAATVVEHVAALGYDGCLQVTGPLAYAHERRRLELLRRLCSEHGLAHAHERARYAISSGQDAVRRADVTFCSRPAVIASSDLIAVGALRAAAALGLRIPEEMGLVSWDDSLIAEVASPSITALAREPFAMGRSGGDLLVRRIEGTASRGERMQTAPARLVPRASTARP
;
A
#
# COMPACT_ATOMS: atom_id res chain seq x y z
N MET A 1 -4.69 29.23 51.62
CA MET A 1 -4.42 28.23 50.56
C MET A 1 -5.65 27.33 50.48
N LEU A 2 -6.64 27.68 49.63
CA LEU A 2 -7.90 26.95 49.47
C LEU A 2 -7.65 25.75 48.54
N PRO A 3 -8.19 24.56 48.84
CA PRO A 3 -8.03 23.40 47.96
C PRO A 3 -8.86 23.58 46.68
N MET A 4 -8.18 23.50 45.54
CA MET A 4 -8.81 23.45 44.25
C MET A 4 -9.67 22.18 44.14
N PRO A 5 -10.90 22.24 43.65
CA PRO A 5 -11.75 21.06 43.46
C PRO A 5 -11.12 20.19 42.35
N GLN A 6 -10.75 18.98 42.70
CA GLN A 6 -10.39 17.93 41.72
C GLN A 6 -11.64 17.60 40.91
N LYS A 7 -11.75 18.11 39.65
CA LYS A 7 -12.66 17.57 38.66
C LYS A 7 -12.24 16.16 38.35
N SER A 8 -12.95 15.17 38.86
CA SER A 8 -12.87 13.80 38.38
C SER A 8 -13.32 13.81 36.92
N SER A 9 -12.36 13.71 35.97
CA SER A 9 -12.63 13.66 34.54
C SER A 9 -13.08 12.25 34.13
N SER A 10 -14.21 11.81 34.65
CA SER A 10 -14.91 10.67 34.06
C SER A 10 -15.55 11.14 32.74
N ARG A 11 -15.19 10.49 31.62
CA ARG A 11 -15.81 10.76 30.32
C ARG A 11 -17.34 10.72 30.48
N PRO A 12 -18.07 11.70 29.90
CA PRO A 12 -19.53 11.73 29.95
C PRO A 12 -20.11 10.43 29.38
N THR A 13 -21.12 9.90 30.00
CA THR A 13 -21.82 8.66 29.63
C THR A 13 -23.27 8.94 29.30
N VAL A 14 -23.95 8.01 28.61
CA VAL A 14 -25.41 8.08 28.41
C VAL A 14 -26.16 8.31 29.73
N SER A 15 -25.71 7.67 30.81
CA SER A 15 -26.29 7.83 32.16
C SER A 15 -26.05 9.22 32.75
N THR A 16 -24.90 9.84 32.46
CA THR A 16 -24.62 11.22 32.91
C THR A 16 -25.53 12.21 32.20
N ILE A 17 -25.65 12.12 30.87
CA ILE A 17 -26.56 12.96 30.08
C ILE A 17 -28.00 12.78 30.50
N ALA A 18 -28.44 11.55 30.76
CA ALA A 18 -29.79 11.25 31.22
C ALA A 18 -30.11 11.93 32.55
N ARG A 19 -29.17 11.87 33.50
CA ARG A 19 -29.29 12.53 34.80
C ARG A 19 -29.35 14.05 34.65
N ASP A 20 -28.46 14.63 33.84
CA ASP A 20 -28.36 16.09 33.68
C ASP A 20 -29.62 16.68 33.00
N LEU A 21 -30.24 15.93 32.09
CA LEU A 21 -31.46 16.34 31.38
C LEU A 21 -32.76 15.90 32.07
N GLY A 22 -32.70 15.11 33.15
CA GLY A 22 -33.87 14.60 33.87
C GLY A 22 -34.72 13.61 33.05
N ILE A 23 -34.11 12.82 32.15
CA ILE A 23 -34.80 11.85 31.30
C ILE A 23 -34.19 10.45 31.46
N SER A 24 -34.84 9.42 30.93
CA SER A 24 -34.34 8.05 31.07
C SER A 24 -33.10 7.82 30.18
N PRO A 25 -32.14 6.95 30.58
CA PRO A 25 -31.02 6.55 29.73
C PRO A 25 -31.47 5.95 28.40
N ALA A 26 -32.62 5.28 28.36
CA ALA A 26 -33.22 4.75 27.14
C ALA A 26 -33.61 5.88 26.17
N THR A 27 -34.24 6.96 26.69
CA THR A 27 -34.61 8.15 25.89
C THR A 27 -33.38 8.84 25.32
N VAL A 28 -32.32 9.01 26.11
CA VAL A 28 -31.02 9.55 25.61
C VAL A 28 -30.44 8.66 24.54
N SER A 29 -30.39 7.35 24.77
CA SER A 29 -29.91 6.38 23.78
C SER A 29 -30.70 6.41 22.47
N TYR A 30 -32.03 6.55 22.54
CA TYR A 30 -32.88 6.65 21.34
C TYR A 30 -32.65 7.98 20.60
N ALA A 31 -32.53 9.11 21.35
CA ALA A 31 -32.23 10.42 20.76
C ALA A 31 -30.89 10.45 20.05
N LEU A 32 -29.81 9.96 20.70
CA LEU A 32 -28.45 9.91 20.15
C LEU A 32 -28.31 8.96 18.94
N ASN A 33 -29.22 8.01 18.81
CA ASN A 33 -29.18 6.96 17.81
C ASN A 33 -30.28 7.09 16.76
N ASP A 34 -30.95 8.22 16.67
CA ASP A 34 -32.03 8.51 15.74
C ASP A 34 -33.16 7.46 15.67
N LYS A 35 -33.42 6.78 16.79
CA LYS A 35 -34.49 5.79 16.86
C LYS A 35 -35.87 6.46 17.01
N PRO A 36 -36.93 5.84 16.47
CA PRO A 36 -38.29 6.34 16.69
C PRO A 36 -38.67 6.26 18.17
N GLY A 37 -39.62 7.10 18.59
CA GLY A 37 -40.12 7.13 19.97
C GLY A 37 -39.58 8.30 20.81
N VAL A 38 -38.79 9.20 20.26
CA VAL A 38 -38.35 10.45 20.91
C VAL A 38 -38.78 11.63 20.06
N GLY A 39 -39.50 12.56 20.68
CA GLY A 39 -39.99 13.80 20.03
C GLY A 39 -38.81 14.70 19.61
N ALA A 40 -38.99 15.45 18.52
CA ALA A 40 -37.94 16.29 17.91
C ALA A 40 -37.27 17.26 18.90
N ALA A 41 -38.06 17.92 19.73
CA ALA A 41 -37.56 18.86 20.76
C ALA A 41 -36.66 18.17 21.81
N THR A 42 -37.05 16.96 22.27
CA THR A 42 -36.25 16.20 23.23
C THR A 42 -34.96 15.71 22.58
N ARG A 43 -35.02 15.26 21.31
CA ARG A 43 -33.86 14.85 20.55
C ARG A 43 -32.87 16.00 20.39
N GLN A 44 -33.32 17.18 20.01
CA GLN A 44 -32.51 18.38 19.88
C GLN A 44 -31.77 18.71 21.19
N ARG A 45 -32.49 18.73 22.31
CA ARG A 45 -31.92 18.97 23.66
C ARG A 45 -30.83 17.96 24.03
N VAL A 46 -31.03 16.68 23.71
CA VAL A 46 -30.05 15.63 23.99
C VAL A 46 -28.80 15.82 23.16
N LEU A 47 -28.94 16.13 21.84
CA LEU A 47 -27.82 16.34 20.93
C LEU A 47 -27.00 17.58 21.30
N GLU A 48 -27.66 18.67 21.70
CA GLU A 48 -27.01 19.89 22.17
C GLU A 48 -26.23 19.64 23.45
N HIS A 49 -26.84 19.05 24.45
CA HIS A 49 -26.18 18.75 25.72
C HIS A 49 -25.01 17.74 25.54
N ALA A 50 -25.17 16.73 24.70
CA ALA A 50 -24.10 15.80 24.38
C ALA A 50 -22.86 16.52 23.78
N ARG A 51 -23.06 17.52 22.89
CA ARG A 51 -21.98 18.36 22.36
C ARG A 51 -21.33 19.23 23.43
N GLU A 52 -22.13 19.87 24.28
CA GLU A 52 -21.66 20.72 25.38
C GLU A 52 -20.77 19.97 26.38
N VAL A 53 -21.15 18.74 26.74
CA VAL A 53 -20.34 17.90 27.63
C VAL A 53 -19.21 17.12 26.94
N GLY A 54 -19.07 17.28 25.64
CA GLY A 54 -18.02 16.56 24.85
C GLY A 54 -18.26 15.05 24.80
N TRP A 55 -19.52 14.61 24.85
CA TRP A 55 -19.84 13.20 24.74
C TRP A 55 -19.63 12.72 23.29
N THR A 56 -18.89 11.64 23.14
CA THR A 56 -18.72 10.92 21.88
C THR A 56 -19.19 9.47 22.04
N PRO A 57 -19.88 8.90 21.05
CA PRO A 57 -20.28 7.50 21.11
C PRO A 57 -19.07 6.60 21.32
N HIS A 58 -19.18 5.61 22.18
CA HIS A 58 -18.14 4.59 22.34
C HIS A 58 -18.05 3.78 21.04
N SER A 59 -16.87 3.73 20.40
CA SER A 59 -16.64 2.96 19.16
C SER A 59 -17.04 1.49 19.31
N GLY A 60 -16.73 0.86 20.45
CA GLY A 60 -17.16 -0.50 20.74
C GLY A 60 -18.69 -0.69 20.83
N ALA A 61 -19.45 0.30 21.34
CA ALA A 61 -20.91 0.23 21.38
C ALA A 61 -21.54 0.46 19.98
N GLN A 62 -20.91 1.26 19.16
CA GLN A 62 -21.30 1.43 17.75
C GLN A 62 -20.98 0.18 16.92
N ALA A 63 -19.80 -0.42 17.11
CA ALA A 63 -19.38 -1.66 16.48
C ALA A 63 -20.37 -2.81 16.81
N LEU A 64 -20.73 -2.96 18.07
CA LEU A 64 -21.70 -3.99 18.50
C LEU A 64 -23.08 -3.80 17.83
N ARG A 65 -23.49 -2.57 17.62
CA ARG A 65 -24.78 -2.25 17.02
C ARG A 65 -24.78 -2.36 15.49
N ARG A 66 -23.68 -2.00 14.84
CA ARG A 66 -23.51 -2.12 13.39
C ARG A 66 -23.12 -3.54 12.98
N GLY A 67 -22.71 -4.40 13.92
CA GLY A 67 -22.14 -5.71 13.64
C GLY A 67 -20.79 -5.64 12.94
N ARG A 68 -20.16 -4.44 12.89
CA ARG A 68 -18.90 -4.14 12.22
C ARG A 68 -17.97 -3.35 13.12
N SER A 69 -16.65 -3.59 13.00
CA SER A 69 -15.63 -2.89 13.79
C SER A 69 -15.43 -1.44 13.36
N GLY A 70 -15.66 -1.15 12.07
CA GLY A 70 -15.34 0.12 11.44
C GLY A 70 -13.85 0.26 11.13
N ASN A 71 -13.09 -0.83 11.09
CA ASN A 71 -11.66 -0.81 10.81
C ASN A 71 -11.32 -1.69 9.60
N ILE A 72 -10.40 -1.21 8.78
CA ILE A 72 -9.72 -1.97 7.73
C ILE A 72 -8.31 -2.28 8.19
N GLY A 73 -7.85 -3.51 8.01
CA GLY A 73 -6.52 -3.94 8.39
C GLY A 73 -5.53 -3.87 7.23
N LEU A 74 -4.29 -3.47 7.54
CA LEU A 74 -3.13 -3.60 6.66
C LEU A 74 -1.99 -4.18 7.48
N VAL A 75 -1.48 -5.35 7.07
CA VAL A 75 -0.29 -5.94 7.67
C VAL A 75 0.85 -5.84 6.67
N LEU A 76 1.99 -5.35 7.12
CA LEU A 76 3.22 -5.24 6.31
C LEU A 76 4.29 -6.15 6.93
N VAL A 77 4.68 -7.19 6.18
CA VAL A 77 5.71 -8.15 6.60
C VAL A 77 7.09 -7.59 6.23
N ARG A 78 7.48 -6.56 6.95
CA ARG A 78 8.75 -5.86 6.73
C ARG A 78 9.25 -5.22 8.01
N ASP A 79 10.55 -4.99 8.08
CA ASP A 79 11.11 -4.13 9.12
C ASP A 79 10.51 -2.72 9.02
N PRO A 80 9.98 -2.15 10.10
CA PRO A 80 9.43 -0.80 10.11
C PRO A 80 10.41 0.26 9.61
N GLU A 81 11.73 0.09 9.85
CA GLU A 81 12.74 1.02 9.34
C GLU A 81 12.90 0.92 7.81
N GLU A 82 12.79 -0.28 7.23
CA GLU A 82 12.80 -0.46 5.77
C GLU A 82 11.60 0.23 5.14
N VAL A 83 10.39 -0.03 5.67
CA VAL A 83 9.15 0.61 5.18
C VAL A 83 9.21 2.14 5.26
N SER A 84 9.79 2.69 6.32
CA SER A 84 9.91 4.14 6.50
C SER A 84 10.77 4.84 5.44
N ARG A 85 11.63 4.09 4.77
CA ARG A 85 12.54 4.59 3.72
C ARG A 85 12.02 4.40 2.31
N GLU A 86 10.96 3.61 2.13
CA GLU A 86 10.42 3.26 0.82
C GLU A 86 9.13 4.06 0.52
N PRO A 87 9.20 5.08 -0.37
CA PRO A 87 8.07 5.99 -0.64
C PRO A 87 6.81 5.28 -1.14
N PHE A 88 6.94 4.12 -1.79
CA PHE A 88 5.83 3.32 -2.28
C PHE A 88 4.81 3.00 -1.16
N TYR A 89 5.29 2.48 0.00
CA TYR A 89 4.38 2.10 1.09
C TYR A 89 3.70 3.28 1.75
N ALA A 90 4.41 4.41 1.89
CA ALA A 90 3.78 5.63 2.40
C ALA A 90 2.65 6.09 1.50
N SER A 91 2.88 6.07 0.18
CA SER A 91 1.92 6.52 -0.82
C SER A 91 0.70 5.59 -0.93
N VAL A 92 0.91 4.26 -1.02
CA VAL A 92 -0.20 3.30 -1.10
C VAL A 92 -1.03 3.29 0.18
N THR A 93 -0.37 3.39 1.36
CA THR A 93 -1.06 3.46 2.66
C THR A 93 -1.92 4.70 2.77
N ALA A 94 -1.40 5.87 2.36
CA ALA A 94 -2.17 7.12 2.32
C ALA A 94 -3.38 7.02 1.37
N GLY A 95 -3.23 6.33 0.24
CA GLY A 95 -4.34 6.06 -0.67
C GLY A 95 -5.43 5.18 -0.05
N ILE A 96 -5.05 4.09 0.62
CA ILE A 96 -5.98 3.21 1.33
C ILE A 96 -6.72 4.00 2.41
N GLU A 97 -5.99 4.75 3.25
CA GLU A 97 -6.57 5.56 4.33
C GLU A 97 -7.55 6.59 3.77
N SER A 98 -7.19 7.32 2.72
CA SER A 98 -8.05 8.31 2.07
C SER A 98 -9.39 7.71 1.61
N ALA A 99 -9.39 6.50 1.06
CA ALA A 99 -10.61 5.82 0.64
C ALA A 99 -11.43 5.33 1.83
N THR A 100 -10.79 4.62 2.78
CA THR A 100 -11.47 4.02 3.92
C THR A 100 -12.08 5.09 4.84
N SER A 101 -11.34 6.17 5.10
CA SER A 101 -11.80 7.32 5.89
C SER A 101 -13.01 8.02 5.26
N ALA A 102 -13.07 8.15 3.92
CA ALA A 102 -14.21 8.71 3.21
C ALA A 102 -15.52 7.91 3.44
N HIS A 103 -15.42 6.62 3.74
CA HIS A 103 -16.53 5.73 4.09
C HIS A 103 -16.72 5.57 5.60
N GLY A 104 -15.96 6.29 6.43
CA GLY A 104 -16.05 6.24 7.88
C GLY A 104 -15.41 4.99 8.51
N TYR A 105 -14.47 4.37 7.84
CA TYR A 105 -13.58 3.32 8.37
C TYR A 105 -12.25 3.91 8.80
N GLU A 106 -11.63 3.31 9.82
CA GLU A 106 -10.26 3.63 10.23
C GLU A 106 -9.29 2.58 9.66
N LEU A 107 -8.05 2.97 9.35
CA LEU A 107 -7.01 2.06 8.88
C LEU A 107 -6.14 1.60 10.07
N LEU A 108 -6.14 0.29 10.34
CA LEU A 108 -5.31 -0.34 11.36
C LEU A 108 -4.08 -0.98 10.71
N ILE A 109 -2.91 -0.38 10.93
CA ILE A 109 -1.65 -0.86 10.36
C ILE A 109 -0.89 -1.69 11.39
N ARG A 110 -0.33 -2.82 10.95
CA ARG A 110 0.55 -3.66 11.76
C ARG A 110 1.81 -4.02 10.98
N PHE A 111 2.97 -3.76 11.57
CA PHE A 111 4.25 -4.27 11.06
C PHE A 111 4.57 -5.58 11.76
N VAL A 112 5.02 -6.57 11.00
CA VAL A 112 5.45 -7.87 11.52
C VAL A 112 6.75 -8.28 10.86
N GLY A 113 7.66 -8.85 11.64
CA GLY A 113 8.82 -9.59 11.13
C GLY A 113 8.49 -11.08 11.03
N GLY A 114 9.35 -11.87 10.38
CA GLY A 114 9.26 -13.33 10.43
C GLY A 114 8.42 -14.00 9.34
N GLY A 115 7.91 -13.26 8.36
CA GLY A 115 7.28 -13.82 7.18
C GLY A 115 5.76 -14.03 7.29
N GLU A 116 5.20 -14.76 6.31
CA GLU A 116 3.76 -14.96 6.09
C GLU A 116 3.03 -15.57 7.30
N GLU A 117 3.63 -16.51 8.01
CA GLU A 117 3.01 -17.15 9.18
C GLU A 117 2.65 -16.13 10.28
N HIS A 118 3.53 -15.16 10.54
CA HIS A 118 3.27 -14.12 11.53
C HIS A 118 2.16 -13.16 11.09
N GLU A 119 2.05 -12.89 9.80
CA GLU A 119 0.94 -12.12 9.24
C GLU A 119 -0.39 -12.86 9.42
N ILE A 120 -0.42 -14.14 9.10
CA ILE A 120 -1.57 -15.03 9.29
C ILE A 120 -2.01 -15.06 10.76
N ASP A 121 -1.09 -15.08 11.71
CA ASP A 121 -1.42 -15.01 13.14
C ASP A 121 -2.07 -13.68 13.53
N VAL A 122 -1.66 -12.58 12.91
CA VAL A 122 -2.33 -11.27 13.09
C VAL A 122 -3.75 -11.34 12.54
N PHE A 123 -3.97 -11.90 11.35
CA PHE A 123 -5.30 -12.05 10.77
C PHE A 123 -6.21 -12.92 11.62
N ARG A 124 -5.72 -14.06 12.14
CA ARG A 124 -6.46 -14.89 13.09
C ARG A 124 -6.86 -14.13 14.35
N ALA A 125 -5.90 -13.38 14.92
CA ALA A 125 -6.15 -12.58 16.12
C ALA A 125 -7.17 -11.45 15.86
N TRP A 126 -7.10 -10.80 14.70
CA TRP A 126 -8.04 -9.76 14.32
C TRP A 126 -9.46 -10.30 14.06
N ALA A 127 -9.57 -11.42 13.33
CA ALA A 127 -10.85 -12.08 13.09
C ALA A 127 -11.52 -12.52 14.41
N HIS A 128 -10.78 -13.23 15.26
CA HIS A 128 -11.27 -13.73 16.55
C HIS A 128 -11.78 -12.61 17.46
N ARG A 129 -11.09 -11.47 17.44
CA ARG A 129 -11.43 -10.30 18.28
C ARG A 129 -12.33 -9.30 17.56
N ARG A 130 -12.75 -9.59 16.35
CA ARG A 130 -13.52 -8.67 15.48
C ARG A 130 -12.91 -7.26 15.43
N ARG A 131 -11.57 -7.19 15.21
CA ARG A 131 -10.83 -5.93 15.23
C ARG A 131 -10.90 -5.20 13.89
N VAL A 132 -11.12 -5.92 12.80
CA VAL A 132 -11.24 -5.40 11.45
C VAL A 132 -12.42 -6.04 10.74
N ASP A 133 -12.98 -5.37 9.76
CA ASP A 133 -14.07 -5.85 8.90
C ASP A 133 -13.55 -6.43 7.59
N GLY A 134 -12.32 -6.08 7.24
CA GLY A 134 -11.60 -6.60 6.09
C GLY A 134 -10.14 -6.19 6.13
N VAL A 135 -9.34 -6.72 5.20
CA VAL A 135 -7.90 -6.45 5.11
C VAL A 135 -7.47 -6.18 3.67
N VAL A 136 -6.43 -5.35 3.52
CA VAL A 136 -5.75 -5.16 2.24
C VAL A 136 -4.49 -6.00 2.22
N LEU A 137 -4.30 -6.79 1.16
CA LEU A 137 -3.11 -7.60 0.92
C LEU A 137 -2.21 -6.93 -0.12
N LEU A 138 -0.93 -6.86 0.21
CA LEU A 138 0.16 -6.40 -0.65
C LEU A 138 1.24 -7.50 -0.74
N ASP A 139 2.13 -7.37 -1.71
CA ASP A 139 3.34 -8.20 -1.82
C ASP A 139 3.06 -9.72 -1.77
N LEU A 140 2.12 -10.17 -2.61
CA LEU A 140 1.76 -11.59 -2.63
C LEU A 140 2.90 -12.43 -3.21
N ALA A 141 3.08 -13.62 -2.62
CA ALA A 141 3.89 -14.69 -3.19
C ALA A 141 3.12 -15.41 -4.31
N SER A 142 3.80 -16.24 -5.12
CA SER A 142 3.11 -17.01 -6.17
C SER A 142 2.23 -18.13 -5.61
N ASP A 143 2.63 -18.69 -4.47
CA ASP A 143 1.92 -19.74 -3.74
C ASP A 143 1.37 -19.22 -2.40
N ASP A 144 0.86 -18.01 -2.41
CA ASP A 144 0.40 -17.28 -1.23
C ASP A 144 -0.84 -17.91 -0.60
N HIS A 145 -0.74 -18.27 0.66
CA HIS A 145 -1.82 -18.91 1.41
C HIS A 145 -2.75 -17.92 2.12
N ARG A 146 -2.37 -16.65 2.22
CA ARG A 146 -3.16 -15.61 2.93
C ARG A 146 -4.59 -15.48 2.39
N PRO A 147 -4.86 -15.48 1.07
CA PRO A 147 -6.21 -15.43 0.55
C PRO A 147 -7.10 -16.57 1.07
N ALA A 148 -6.62 -17.81 1.01
CA ALA A 148 -7.37 -18.97 1.49
C ALA A 148 -7.63 -18.93 3.01
N VAL A 149 -6.66 -18.44 3.78
CA VAL A 149 -6.82 -18.26 5.23
C VAL A 149 -7.87 -17.20 5.54
N LEU A 150 -7.85 -16.06 4.83
CA LEU A 150 -8.83 -14.99 5.05
C LEU A 150 -10.25 -15.42 4.69
N GLU A 151 -10.41 -16.18 3.61
CA GLU A 151 -11.70 -16.81 3.28
C GLU A 151 -12.20 -17.75 4.38
N ALA A 152 -11.32 -18.62 4.89
CA ALA A 152 -11.66 -19.53 5.99
C ALA A 152 -12.02 -18.79 7.29
N LEU A 153 -11.45 -17.60 7.51
CA LEU A 153 -11.75 -16.74 8.64
C LEU A 153 -13.02 -15.88 8.44
N GLY A 154 -13.58 -15.89 7.23
CA GLY A 154 -14.74 -15.05 6.89
C GLY A 154 -14.43 -13.55 6.87
N LEU A 155 -13.18 -13.16 6.64
CA LEU A 155 -12.76 -11.78 6.46
C LEU A 155 -12.76 -11.42 4.98
N ASP A 156 -13.46 -10.34 4.62
CA ASP A 156 -13.35 -9.76 3.29
C ASP A 156 -11.92 -9.18 3.10
N PHE A 157 -11.40 -9.29 1.89
CA PHE A 157 -10.08 -8.74 1.57
C PHE A 157 -9.99 -8.22 0.14
N ALA A 158 -9.07 -7.29 -0.09
CA ALA A 158 -8.69 -6.81 -1.41
C ALA A 158 -7.21 -7.08 -1.67
N VAL A 159 -6.89 -7.55 -2.86
CA VAL A 159 -5.51 -7.77 -3.30
C VAL A 159 -5.05 -6.59 -4.15
N LEU A 160 -3.91 -5.99 -3.80
CA LEU A 160 -3.25 -4.96 -4.59
C LEU A 160 -1.99 -5.51 -5.25
N GLY A 161 -1.95 -5.45 -6.58
CA GLY A 161 -0.85 -5.93 -7.39
C GLY A 161 -1.13 -7.27 -8.07
N HIS A 162 -0.05 -7.93 -8.48
CA HIS A 162 -0.12 -9.18 -9.22
C HIS A 162 -0.35 -10.38 -8.29
N TYR A 163 -1.25 -11.27 -8.72
CA TYR A 163 -1.55 -12.52 -8.04
C TYR A 163 -1.96 -13.60 -9.06
N GLU A 164 -1.45 -14.81 -8.91
CA GLU A 164 -1.66 -15.96 -9.83
C GLU A 164 -2.59 -17.03 -9.25
N GLY A 165 -3.38 -16.73 -8.25
CA GLY A 165 -4.30 -17.67 -7.59
C GLY A 165 -5.75 -17.55 -8.05
N PRO A 166 -6.69 -18.17 -7.29
CA PRO A 166 -8.12 -18.05 -7.51
C PRO A 166 -8.56 -16.60 -7.66
N GLU A 167 -9.61 -16.39 -8.46
CA GLU A 167 -9.95 -15.04 -8.95
C GLU A 167 -11.27 -14.48 -8.39
N ASP A 168 -11.88 -15.11 -7.41
CA ASP A 168 -13.20 -14.74 -6.90
C ASP A 168 -13.18 -13.78 -5.69
N PHE A 169 -12.11 -12.97 -5.58
CA PHE A 169 -12.00 -11.86 -4.63
C PHE A 169 -11.71 -10.53 -5.36
N VAL A 170 -11.98 -9.43 -4.66
CA VAL A 170 -11.75 -8.10 -5.21
C VAL A 170 -10.27 -7.77 -5.31
N ARG A 171 -9.84 -7.21 -6.45
CA ARG A 171 -8.44 -6.86 -6.68
C ARG A 171 -8.21 -5.63 -7.53
N VAL A 172 -7.08 -4.98 -7.31
CA VAL A 172 -6.54 -3.93 -8.16
C VAL A 172 -5.22 -4.41 -8.74
N SER A 173 -5.19 -4.69 -10.04
CA SER A 173 -3.99 -5.08 -10.77
C SER A 173 -3.27 -3.87 -11.38
N THR A 174 -1.99 -4.04 -11.70
CA THR A 174 -1.18 -3.05 -12.43
C THR A 174 -1.05 -3.44 -13.90
N ALA A 175 -0.77 -2.46 -14.75
CA ALA A 175 -0.54 -2.66 -16.20
C ALA A 175 0.92 -3.05 -16.46
N GLU A 176 1.44 -4.06 -15.73
CA GLU A 176 2.86 -4.44 -15.79
C GLU A 176 3.38 -4.83 -17.18
N PRO A 177 2.60 -5.51 -18.06
CA PRO A 177 3.06 -5.78 -19.43
C PRO A 177 3.34 -4.52 -20.23
N GLU A 178 2.44 -3.53 -20.16
CA GLU A 178 2.53 -2.24 -20.83
C GLU A 178 3.67 -1.39 -20.25
N ASP A 179 3.82 -1.41 -18.92
CA ASP A 179 4.89 -0.73 -18.20
C ASP A 179 6.27 -1.29 -18.61
N ALA A 180 6.40 -2.62 -18.71
CA ALA A 180 7.62 -3.27 -19.12
C ALA A 180 7.96 -2.97 -20.59
N ALA A 181 6.97 -2.98 -21.48
CA ALA A 181 7.15 -2.62 -22.89
C ALA A 181 7.66 -1.18 -23.02
N THR A 182 7.02 -0.24 -22.30
CA THR A 182 7.43 1.18 -22.30
C THR A 182 8.89 1.36 -21.90
N VAL A 183 9.38 0.64 -20.89
CA VAL A 183 10.78 0.72 -20.44
C VAL A 183 11.72 0.14 -21.48
N VAL A 184 11.41 -1.06 -22.02
CA VAL A 184 12.29 -1.72 -23.01
C VAL A 184 12.35 -0.93 -24.32
N GLU A 185 11.22 -0.44 -24.82
CA GLU A 185 11.16 0.42 -26.01
C GLU A 185 11.98 1.70 -25.82
N HIS A 186 11.88 2.33 -24.64
CA HIS A 186 12.67 3.54 -24.34
C HIS A 186 14.18 3.27 -24.40
N VAL A 187 14.67 2.22 -23.73
CA VAL A 187 16.12 1.94 -23.71
C VAL A 187 16.61 1.50 -25.09
N ALA A 188 15.83 0.72 -25.83
CA ALA A 188 16.15 0.33 -27.20
C ALA A 188 16.24 1.55 -28.14
N ALA A 189 15.26 2.46 -28.08
CA ALA A 189 15.22 3.69 -28.88
C ALA A 189 16.41 4.63 -28.63
N LEU A 190 17.00 4.58 -27.42
CA LEU A 190 18.19 5.34 -27.06
C LEU A 190 19.51 4.66 -27.42
N GLY A 191 19.46 3.46 -28.02
CA GLY A 191 20.62 2.72 -28.50
C GLY A 191 21.40 2.01 -27.38
N TYR A 192 20.75 1.69 -26.26
CA TYR A 192 21.29 0.70 -25.34
C TYR A 192 21.14 -0.69 -25.97
N ASP A 193 22.13 -1.56 -25.78
CA ASP A 193 22.19 -2.88 -26.40
C ASP A 193 21.95 -4.03 -25.40
N GLY A 194 21.67 -3.71 -24.13
CA GLY A 194 21.29 -4.68 -23.13
C GLY A 194 20.65 -4.06 -21.89
N CYS A 195 19.93 -4.90 -21.14
CA CYS A 195 19.28 -4.56 -19.89
C CYS A 195 19.87 -5.39 -18.75
N LEU A 196 20.42 -4.75 -17.74
CA LEU A 196 20.71 -5.35 -16.44
C LEU A 196 19.52 -5.12 -15.52
N GLN A 197 18.68 -6.13 -15.35
CA GLN A 197 17.55 -6.04 -14.44
C GLN A 197 17.99 -6.33 -13.00
N VAL A 198 17.80 -5.36 -12.10
CA VAL A 198 18.03 -5.54 -10.65
C VAL A 198 16.70 -5.64 -9.94
N THR A 199 16.28 -6.87 -9.65
CA THR A 199 14.99 -7.15 -9.00
C THR A 199 15.06 -7.00 -7.49
N GLY A 200 13.89 -6.81 -6.87
CA GLY A 200 13.66 -7.09 -5.47
C GLY A 200 13.64 -8.61 -5.17
N PRO A 201 13.15 -9.02 -3.98
CA PRO A 201 13.06 -10.43 -3.62
C PRO A 201 12.11 -11.20 -4.53
N LEU A 202 12.60 -12.25 -5.19
CA LEU A 202 11.80 -13.11 -6.08
C LEU A 202 10.77 -13.99 -5.35
N ALA A 203 10.65 -13.89 -4.04
CA ALA A 203 9.51 -14.45 -3.31
C ALA A 203 8.20 -13.76 -3.71
N TYR A 204 8.25 -12.49 -4.11
CA TYR A 204 7.08 -11.73 -4.53
C TYR A 204 6.71 -12.03 -5.99
N ALA A 205 5.43 -12.27 -6.23
CA ALA A 205 4.88 -12.61 -7.54
C ALA A 205 5.15 -11.50 -8.59
N HIS A 206 5.00 -10.24 -8.21
CA HIS A 206 5.26 -9.11 -9.08
C HIS A 206 6.73 -9.01 -9.55
N GLU A 207 7.69 -9.35 -8.70
CA GLU A 207 9.12 -9.35 -9.09
C GLU A 207 9.44 -10.47 -10.10
N ARG A 208 8.87 -11.66 -9.89
CA ARG A 208 9.01 -12.77 -10.86
C ARG A 208 8.38 -12.41 -12.21
N ARG A 209 7.17 -11.87 -12.17
CA ARG A 209 6.49 -11.47 -13.40
C ARG A 209 7.26 -10.40 -14.18
N ARG A 210 7.79 -9.38 -13.50
CA ARG A 210 8.63 -8.35 -14.14
C ARG A 210 9.88 -8.94 -14.75
N LEU A 211 10.52 -9.90 -14.04
CA LEU A 211 11.70 -10.57 -14.55
C LEU A 211 11.40 -11.32 -15.88
N GLU A 212 10.30 -12.05 -15.92
CA GLU A 212 9.87 -12.78 -17.12
C GLU A 212 9.49 -11.84 -18.27
N LEU A 213 8.73 -10.79 -17.98
CA LEU A 213 8.32 -9.79 -18.95
C LEU A 213 9.51 -9.09 -19.57
N LEU A 214 10.44 -8.55 -18.77
CA LEU A 214 11.62 -7.85 -19.27
C LEU A 214 12.55 -8.76 -20.05
N ARG A 215 12.78 -10.00 -19.58
CA ARG A 215 13.58 -10.98 -20.32
C ARG A 215 13.01 -11.26 -21.70
N ARG A 216 11.69 -11.48 -21.79
CA ARG A 216 11.02 -11.72 -23.07
C ARG A 216 11.10 -10.51 -23.99
N LEU A 217 10.76 -9.33 -23.50
CA LEU A 217 10.77 -8.09 -24.27
C LEU A 217 12.17 -7.72 -24.74
N CYS A 218 13.19 -7.90 -23.92
CA CYS A 218 14.58 -7.70 -24.35
C CYS A 218 14.92 -8.63 -25.53
N SER A 219 14.54 -9.91 -25.47
CA SER A 219 14.75 -10.85 -26.57
C SER A 219 14.01 -10.43 -27.85
N GLU A 220 12.77 -9.97 -27.72
CA GLU A 220 11.96 -9.46 -28.84
C GLU A 220 12.58 -8.22 -29.51
N HIS A 221 13.30 -7.39 -28.75
CA HIS A 221 13.97 -6.18 -29.24
C HIS A 221 15.46 -6.38 -29.55
N GLY A 222 15.97 -7.62 -29.50
CA GLY A 222 17.37 -7.93 -29.75
C GLY A 222 18.34 -7.37 -28.70
N LEU A 223 17.88 -7.09 -27.51
CA LEU A 223 18.69 -6.62 -26.39
C LEU A 223 19.23 -7.80 -25.57
N ALA A 224 20.50 -7.74 -25.17
CA ALA A 224 21.04 -8.66 -24.18
C ALA A 224 20.32 -8.46 -22.83
N HIS A 225 20.13 -9.55 -22.06
CA HIS A 225 19.49 -9.46 -20.74
C HIS A 225 20.33 -10.16 -19.69
N ALA A 226 20.66 -9.43 -18.62
CA ALA A 226 21.29 -9.93 -17.41
C ALA A 226 20.38 -9.63 -16.19
N HIS A 227 20.54 -10.40 -15.12
CA HIS A 227 19.72 -10.27 -13.93
C HIS A 227 20.52 -10.41 -12.65
N GLU A 228 20.26 -9.52 -11.70
CA GLU A 228 20.76 -9.58 -10.33
C GLU A 228 19.62 -9.38 -9.33
N ARG A 229 19.80 -9.93 -8.13
CA ARG A 229 18.83 -9.78 -7.03
C ARG A 229 19.32 -8.80 -5.99
N ALA A 230 18.41 -7.97 -5.50
CA ALA A 230 18.62 -7.06 -4.39
C ALA A 230 17.48 -7.17 -3.37
N ARG A 231 17.66 -6.54 -2.22
CA ARG A 231 16.57 -6.10 -1.35
C ARG A 231 16.26 -4.64 -1.66
N TYR A 232 15.11 -4.15 -1.25
CA TYR A 232 14.73 -2.73 -1.45
C TYR A 232 15.54 -1.81 -0.52
N ALA A 233 16.85 -1.76 -0.77
CA ALA A 233 17.80 -0.97 -0.01
C ALA A 233 18.94 -0.49 -0.90
N ILE A 234 19.43 0.73 -0.63
CA ILE A 234 20.52 1.35 -1.41
C ILE A 234 21.77 0.48 -1.43
N SER A 235 22.19 -0.05 -0.28
CA SER A 235 23.38 -0.91 -0.20
C SER A 235 23.22 -2.18 -1.03
N SER A 236 22.03 -2.81 -0.97
CA SER A 236 21.76 -4.03 -1.71
C SER A 236 21.73 -3.81 -3.22
N GLY A 237 21.17 -2.68 -3.70
CA GLY A 237 21.21 -2.27 -5.10
C GLY A 237 22.64 -2.00 -5.56
N GLN A 238 23.45 -1.33 -4.74
CA GLN A 238 24.88 -1.11 -5.02
C GLN A 238 25.65 -2.43 -5.16
N ASP A 239 25.44 -3.35 -4.24
CA ASP A 239 26.11 -4.64 -4.25
C ASP A 239 25.67 -5.50 -5.43
N ALA A 240 24.39 -5.45 -5.82
CA ALA A 240 23.87 -6.16 -6.98
C ALA A 240 24.57 -5.71 -8.27
N VAL A 241 24.64 -4.41 -8.54
CA VAL A 241 25.33 -3.89 -9.75
C VAL A 241 26.83 -4.17 -9.72
N ARG A 242 27.47 -4.15 -8.54
CA ARG A 242 28.91 -4.49 -8.43
C ARG A 242 29.20 -5.98 -8.65
N ARG A 243 28.25 -6.87 -8.36
CA ARG A 243 28.37 -8.31 -8.68
C ARG A 243 28.11 -8.62 -10.13
N ALA A 244 27.28 -7.81 -10.77
CA ALA A 244 26.93 -8.00 -12.15
C ALA A 244 28.17 -7.85 -13.07
N ASP A 245 28.23 -8.69 -14.09
CA ASP A 245 29.12 -8.43 -15.21
C ASP A 245 28.48 -7.33 -16.09
N VAL A 246 28.83 -6.08 -15.82
CA VAL A 246 28.32 -4.94 -16.62
C VAL A 246 28.90 -4.88 -18.03
N THR A 247 29.85 -5.80 -18.38
CA THR A 247 30.44 -5.90 -19.71
C THR A 247 29.75 -6.94 -20.61
N PHE A 248 28.59 -7.51 -20.15
CA PHE A 248 27.81 -8.49 -20.92
C PHE A 248 27.30 -7.94 -22.27
N CYS A 249 27.28 -6.62 -22.40
CA CYS A 249 26.98 -5.88 -23.64
C CYS A 249 27.79 -4.58 -23.67
N SER A 250 27.76 -3.85 -24.80
CA SER A 250 28.59 -2.66 -24.96
C SER A 250 28.06 -1.43 -24.19
N ARG A 251 26.77 -1.28 -24.09
CA ARG A 251 26.10 -0.15 -23.44
C ARG A 251 24.84 -0.59 -22.67
N PRO A 252 24.99 -1.10 -21.46
CA PRO A 252 23.87 -1.58 -20.66
C PRO A 252 22.97 -0.44 -20.14
N ALA A 253 21.67 -0.74 -19.98
CA ALA A 253 20.77 0.03 -19.13
C ALA A 253 20.40 -0.79 -17.88
N VAL A 254 20.61 -0.24 -16.70
CA VAL A 254 20.12 -0.84 -15.45
C VAL A 254 18.65 -0.53 -15.30
N ILE A 255 17.81 -1.56 -15.09
CA ILE A 255 16.40 -1.44 -14.76
C ILE A 255 16.22 -1.88 -13.31
N ALA A 256 16.03 -0.91 -12.42
CA ALA A 256 15.95 -1.12 -10.99
C ALA A 256 14.48 -1.22 -10.53
N SER A 257 14.14 -2.22 -9.73
CA SER A 257 12.77 -2.46 -9.24
C SER A 257 12.24 -1.42 -8.24
N SER A 258 13.11 -0.53 -7.72
CA SER A 258 12.71 0.60 -6.86
C SER A 258 13.73 1.73 -6.91
N ASP A 259 13.30 2.91 -6.43
CA ASP A 259 14.19 4.08 -6.30
C ASP A 259 15.41 3.84 -5.43
N LEU A 260 15.25 3.08 -4.34
CA LEU A 260 16.37 2.75 -3.45
C LEU A 260 17.40 1.88 -4.16
N ILE A 261 16.96 0.89 -4.94
CA ILE A 261 17.84 0.06 -5.76
C ILE A 261 18.52 0.93 -6.83
N ALA A 262 17.78 1.86 -7.46
CA ALA A 262 18.32 2.76 -8.48
C ALA A 262 19.39 3.69 -7.92
N VAL A 263 19.21 4.27 -6.73
CA VAL A 263 20.26 5.05 -6.05
C VAL A 263 21.48 4.16 -5.73
N GLY A 264 21.26 2.90 -5.38
CA GLY A 264 22.33 1.92 -5.21
C GLY A 264 23.12 1.72 -6.53
N ALA A 265 22.43 1.62 -7.65
CA ALA A 265 23.05 1.52 -8.98
C ALA A 265 23.87 2.76 -9.34
N LEU A 266 23.40 3.98 -9.02
CA LEU A 266 24.19 5.22 -9.19
C LEU A 266 25.49 5.16 -8.40
N ARG A 267 25.45 4.70 -7.14
CA ARG A 267 26.66 4.55 -6.32
C ARG A 267 27.62 3.50 -6.87
N ALA A 268 27.08 2.41 -7.39
CA ALA A 268 27.91 1.37 -8.03
C ALA A 268 28.59 1.91 -9.29
N ALA A 269 27.86 2.60 -10.17
CA ALA A 269 28.41 3.22 -11.36
C ALA A 269 29.56 4.18 -11.04
N ALA A 270 29.36 5.07 -10.10
CA ALA A 270 30.39 6.00 -9.63
C ALA A 270 31.64 5.27 -9.11
N ALA A 271 31.45 4.19 -8.32
CA ALA A 271 32.56 3.39 -7.80
C ALA A 271 33.32 2.59 -8.88
N LEU A 272 32.63 2.23 -9.96
CA LEU A 272 33.21 1.54 -11.13
C LEU A 272 33.79 2.51 -12.16
N GLY A 273 33.65 3.83 -11.96
CA GLY A 273 34.09 4.85 -12.91
C GLY A 273 33.22 4.95 -14.16
N LEU A 274 32.01 4.38 -14.15
CA LEU A 274 31.08 4.41 -15.27
C LEU A 274 30.27 5.70 -15.29
N ARG A 275 30.20 6.35 -16.45
CA ARG A 275 29.42 7.56 -16.65
C ARG A 275 27.98 7.22 -17.02
N ILE A 276 27.05 7.86 -16.33
CA ILE A 276 25.61 7.81 -16.62
C ILE A 276 25.22 9.15 -17.23
N PRO A 277 24.62 9.18 -18.41
CA PRO A 277 24.04 8.06 -19.19
C PRO A 277 24.94 7.50 -20.31
N GLU A 278 26.16 8.01 -20.47
CA GLU A 278 26.98 7.74 -21.65
C GLU A 278 27.40 6.27 -21.78
N GLU A 279 27.86 5.68 -20.67
CA GLU A 279 28.37 4.29 -20.64
C GLU A 279 27.35 3.31 -20.03
N MET A 280 26.47 3.79 -19.16
CA MET A 280 25.43 2.99 -18.55
C MET A 280 24.16 3.83 -18.35
N GLY A 281 23.01 3.37 -18.85
CA GLY A 281 21.72 3.97 -18.56
C GLY A 281 21.14 3.48 -17.23
N LEU A 282 20.18 4.22 -16.68
CA LEU A 282 19.47 3.82 -15.46
C LEU A 282 18.00 4.21 -15.52
N VAL A 283 17.11 3.24 -15.24
CA VAL A 283 15.66 3.42 -15.13
C VAL A 283 15.20 2.86 -13.79
N SER A 284 14.36 3.60 -13.07
CA SER A 284 13.66 3.11 -11.87
C SER A 284 12.24 2.68 -12.21
N TRP A 285 11.77 1.61 -11.54
CA TRP A 285 10.39 1.16 -11.65
C TRP A 285 9.40 2.05 -10.86
N ASP A 286 9.89 2.88 -9.95
CA ASP A 286 9.12 3.85 -9.18
C ASP A 286 9.62 5.27 -9.41
N ASP A 287 8.71 6.23 -9.43
CA ASP A 287 8.99 7.66 -9.57
C ASP A 287 8.63 8.41 -8.29
N SER A 288 9.58 8.47 -7.36
CA SER A 288 9.45 9.28 -6.15
C SER A 288 10.36 10.52 -6.21
N LEU A 289 10.26 11.36 -5.18
CA LEU A 289 11.16 12.49 -4.99
C LEU A 289 12.65 12.07 -5.01
N ILE A 290 12.94 10.82 -4.61
CA ILE A 290 14.31 10.27 -4.63
C ILE A 290 14.84 10.21 -6.07
N ALA A 291 14.05 9.73 -7.03
CA ALA A 291 14.44 9.66 -8.43
C ALA A 291 14.63 11.05 -9.05
N GLU A 292 13.81 12.02 -8.64
CA GLU A 292 13.88 13.40 -9.13
C GLU A 292 15.13 14.14 -8.65
N VAL A 293 15.45 14.06 -7.35
CA VAL A 293 16.56 14.80 -6.73
C VAL A 293 17.92 14.12 -6.86
N ALA A 294 17.97 12.88 -7.35
CA ALA A 294 19.22 12.17 -7.57
C ALA A 294 20.11 12.91 -8.60
N SER A 295 21.41 12.65 -8.56
CA SER A 295 22.35 13.23 -9.52
C SER A 295 23.21 12.12 -10.15
N PRO A 296 23.03 11.86 -11.47
CA PRO A 296 21.98 12.41 -12.36
C PRO A 296 20.56 12.03 -11.90
N SER A 297 19.56 12.87 -12.25
CA SER A 297 18.15 12.56 -12.00
C SER A 297 17.73 11.31 -12.75
N ILE A 298 16.94 10.42 -12.11
CA ILE A 298 16.68 9.08 -12.61
C ILE A 298 15.42 9.06 -13.45
N THR A 299 15.53 8.52 -14.68
CA THR A 299 14.39 8.15 -15.52
C THR A 299 13.55 7.11 -14.81
N ALA A 300 12.23 7.28 -14.75
CA ALA A 300 11.38 6.45 -13.90
C ALA A 300 9.97 6.25 -14.46
N LEU A 301 9.30 5.17 -14.00
CA LEU A 301 7.89 4.93 -14.24
C LEU A 301 7.03 5.61 -13.17
N ALA A 302 6.24 6.58 -13.55
CA ALA A 302 5.24 7.23 -12.68
C ALA A 302 4.02 6.32 -12.50
N ARG A 303 4.15 5.33 -11.59
CA ARG A 303 3.11 4.36 -11.24
C ARG A 303 2.22 4.90 -10.17
N GLU A 304 1.31 5.47 -10.12
CA GLU A 304 0.37 6.09 -9.16
C GLU A 304 0.05 5.20 -7.91
N PRO A 305 0.98 4.93 -6.98
CA PRO A 305 0.71 4.03 -5.84
C PRO A 305 -0.38 4.56 -4.91
N PHE A 306 -0.55 5.88 -4.79
CA PHE A 306 -1.66 6.49 -4.08
C PHE A 306 -3.01 6.11 -4.71
N ALA A 307 -3.13 6.23 -6.02
CA ALA A 307 -4.37 5.89 -6.75
C ALA A 307 -4.68 4.39 -6.64
N MET A 308 -3.65 3.53 -6.71
CA MET A 308 -3.80 2.08 -6.50
C MET A 308 -4.33 1.78 -5.09
N GLY A 309 -3.72 2.36 -4.06
CA GLY A 309 -4.17 2.22 -2.67
C GLY A 309 -5.61 2.69 -2.47
N ARG A 310 -5.95 3.86 -3.04
CA ARG A 310 -7.29 4.43 -2.98
C ARG A 310 -8.32 3.50 -3.63
N SER A 311 -8.02 2.99 -4.82
CA SER A 311 -8.90 2.05 -5.52
C SER A 311 -9.11 0.76 -4.73
N GLY A 312 -8.05 0.22 -4.10
CA GLY A 312 -8.14 -0.98 -3.28
C GLY A 312 -8.94 -0.78 -2.00
N GLY A 313 -8.75 0.35 -1.33
CA GLY A 313 -9.53 0.72 -0.14
C GLY A 313 -11.02 0.89 -0.47
N ASP A 314 -11.35 1.62 -1.53
CA ASP A 314 -12.73 1.80 -1.99
C ASP A 314 -13.38 0.46 -2.36
N LEU A 315 -12.69 -0.35 -3.15
CA LEU A 315 -13.19 -1.64 -3.60
C LEU A 315 -13.44 -2.61 -2.43
N LEU A 316 -12.54 -2.62 -1.43
CA LEU A 316 -12.73 -3.42 -0.21
C LEU A 316 -13.92 -2.95 0.60
N VAL A 317 -14.06 -1.65 0.82
CA VAL A 317 -15.21 -1.10 1.57
C VAL A 317 -16.52 -1.43 0.84
N ARG A 318 -16.60 -1.23 -0.46
CA ARG A 318 -17.75 -1.61 -1.28
C ARG A 318 -18.07 -3.11 -1.19
N ARG A 319 -17.04 -3.96 -1.13
CA ARG A 319 -17.18 -5.39 -0.92
C ARG A 319 -17.79 -5.70 0.46
N ILE A 320 -17.27 -5.10 1.53
CA ILE A 320 -17.80 -5.23 2.88
C ILE A 320 -19.26 -4.74 2.97
N GLU A 321 -19.60 -3.66 2.26
CA GLU A 321 -20.94 -3.09 2.25
C GLU A 321 -21.93 -3.82 1.33
N GLY A 322 -21.43 -4.78 0.54
CA GLY A 322 -22.23 -5.58 -0.38
C GLY A 322 -22.59 -4.87 -1.70
N THR A 323 -21.86 -3.80 -2.06
CA THR A 323 -22.06 -3.03 -3.29
C THR A 323 -21.04 -3.38 -4.38
N ALA A 324 -19.95 -4.09 -4.05
CA ALA A 324 -19.05 -4.70 -5.02
C ALA A 324 -19.28 -6.21 -5.11
N SER A 325 -19.24 -6.75 -6.33
CA SER A 325 -19.38 -8.19 -6.58
C SER A 325 -18.12 -8.93 -6.12
N ARG A 326 -18.31 -10.22 -5.77
CA ARG A 326 -17.19 -11.12 -5.55
C ARG A 326 -16.42 -11.27 -6.87
N GLY A 327 -15.07 -11.13 -6.84
CA GLY A 327 -14.25 -11.16 -8.05
C GLY A 327 -14.23 -9.87 -8.87
N GLU A 328 -14.79 -8.75 -8.37
CA GLU A 328 -14.68 -7.45 -9.03
C GLU A 328 -13.22 -7.01 -9.14
N ARG A 329 -12.83 -6.54 -10.33
CA ARG A 329 -11.44 -6.21 -10.67
C ARG A 329 -11.35 -4.79 -11.17
N MET A 330 -10.29 -4.13 -10.78
CA MET A 330 -9.85 -2.88 -11.35
C MET A 330 -8.42 -3.05 -11.86
N GLN A 331 -8.06 -2.34 -12.91
CA GLN A 331 -6.68 -2.25 -13.39
C GLN A 331 -6.26 -0.78 -13.38
N THR A 332 -5.06 -0.50 -12.88
CA THR A 332 -4.51 0.84 -13.00
C THR A 332 -4.20 1.15 -14.47
N ALA A 333 -4.23 2.42 -14.85
CA ALA A 333 -3.71 2.83 -16.14
C ALA A 333 -2.21 2.45 -16.24
N PRO A 334 -1.69 2.21 -17.47
CA PRO A 334 -0.26 2.08 -17.68
C PRO A 334 0.50 3.29 -17.13
N ALA A 335 1.65 3.03 -16.54
CA ALA A 335 2.49 4.06 -15.97
C ALA A 335 3.08 4.95 -17.07
N ARG A 336 3.16 6.24 -16.82
CA ARG A 336 3.87 7.16 -17.70
C ARG A 336 5.37 7.09 -17.42
N LEU A 337 6.18 6.84 -18.43
CA LEU A 337 7.63 7.02 -18.32
C LEU A 337 7.96 8.52 -18.20
N VAL A 338 8.83 8.85 -17.25
CA VAL A 338 9.37 10.20 -17.04
C VAL A 338 10.86 10.18 -17.38
N PRO A 339 11.25 10.50 -18.63
CA PRO A 339 12.65 10.57 -19.02
C PRO A 339 13.38 11.67 -18.25
N ARG A 340 14.57 11.35 -17.72
CA ARG A 340 15.46 12.27 -17.01
C ARG A 340 16.92 12.06 -17.42
N ALA A 341 17.84 12.71 -16.72
CA ALA A 341 19.27 12.73 -17.06
C ALA A 341 19.91 11.34 -17.09
N SER A 342 19.41 10.35 -16.37
CA SER A 342 20.03 9.02 -16.30
C SER A 342 19.88 8.17 -17.57
N THR A 343 19.07 8.59 -18.54
CA THR A 343 18.96 7.98 -19.88
C THR A 343 19.00 9.01 -21.01
N ALA A 344 19.12 10.32 -20.71
CA ALA A 344 19.17 11.36 -21.73
C ALA A 344 20.31 11.08 -22.73
N ARG A 345 20.08 11.40 -24.00
CA ARG A 345 21.21 11.45 -24.95
C ARG A 345 22.08 12.64 -24.57
N PRO A 346 23.43 12.47 -24.59
CA PRO A 346 24.36 13.59 -24.43
C PRO A 346 24.20 14.63 -25.52
#